data_0adb37afb03de760611ef7b07e19a4c8
#
_entry.id   0adb37afb03de760611ef7b07e19a4c8
#
_cell.length_a   1.000
_cell.length_b   1.000
_cell.length_c   1.000
_cell.angle_alpha   90.00
_cell.angle_beta   90.00
_cell.angle_gamma   90.00
#
_symmetry.space_group_name_H-M   'P 1'
#
loop_
_entity.id
_entity.type
_entity.pdbx_description
1 polymer ?
#
loop_
_entity_poly.entity_id
_entity_poly.type
_entity_poly.pdbx_seq_one_letter_code
_entity_poly.pdbx_strand_id
1 'polypeptide(L)'
;MSHVLVNVAWPYANGPRHIGHVAGFGVPSDVYARYERMKGNDVLMVSGTDEHGTPILVEAEKEGLTAQELANRYNRVIAKDLCDLGLSYDLFTRTTTGNHEHVVQEMFKQCLENGYIYKGTQQVAISPSTGRTLPDRYIEGECPICHAEGARGDQCDACGNELDPDELINPVSKINGETPRFEQTEHYFLDLPALAEANKAWLETRKGWRTNVINFSLGLFKEVKPRAITRDIDWGIPVPVKGWIDNPNKKLYVWFDAVIGYRSASIEWARRQGDPEKWREWWNDPSCPAYYFMGKDNITFHSQIWPSEMLAYNGKGSKGGETGPMGPLNLPEQVVASEFMTMEGKKFSSSRGIVIYVKDILARYPVDAVRYYISVAGPESSDSDFTWAEFVRHNNEELASSWGNLVNRVANLINKNFGEIPPLDEDSMTNEDRGLLEEASAAFDVVGSSIETHHQKHALSEAMRVVGDINKYISATEPWKIKDDQARLGTVLHVAAQAVSDANHLLAPFLPHSAQKVWEALGGTGTFSPLPELKEVEDLDKPGFTYPIITGDYELGVNVHPWKSEAIEVGAVVPKPAPIFAKIPTEAVEEELARFDEALAARRAAEAERLAAEKAKLAAE
;
A
#
# COMPACT_ATOMS: atom_id res chain seq x y z
N MET A 1 21.51 -11.10 -9.31
CA MET A 1 20.31 -10.25 -9.22
C MET A 1 19.15 -11.21 -9.01
N SER A 2 18.45 -11.13 -7.87
CA SER A 2 17.30 -12.00 -7.57
C SER A 2 16.03 -11.21 -7.89
N HIS A 3 14.98 -11.90 -8.36
CA HIS A 3 13.68 -11.27 -8.53
C HIS A 3 12.93 -11.20 -7.21
N VAL A 4 12.22 -10.11 -6.96
CA VAL A 4 11.35 -9.91 -5.78
C VAL A 4 10.02 -9.33 -6.24
N LEU A 5 8.92 -9.99 -5.88
CA LEU A 5 7.58 -9.54 -6.20
C LEU A 5 6.96 -8.82 -4.99
N VAL A 6 6.57 -7.57 -5.18
CA VAL A 6 5.92 -6.74 -4.15
C VAL A 6 4.49 -6.44 -4.59
N ASN A 7 3.55 -7.10 -3.95
CA ASN A 7 2.12 -6.97 -4.23
C ASN A 7 1.48 -6.08 -3.15
N VAL A 8 0.79 -5.04 -3.59
CA VAL A 8 0.17 -4.08 -2.67
C VAL A 8 -1.34 -4.16 -2.80
N ALA A 9 -2.04 -4.28 -1.67
CA ALA A 9 -3.49 -4.46 -1.64
C ALA A 9 -4.22 -3.39 -2.47
N TRP A 10 -5.21 -3.86 -3.23
CA TRP A 10 -5.96 -3.06 -4.20
C TRP A 10 -7.02 -2.21 -3.48
N PRO A 11 -6.93 -0.87 -3.50
CA PRO A 11 -7.97 -0.02 -2.93
C PRO A 11 -9.24 0.02 -3.80
N TYR A 12 -10.42 -0.06 -3.18
CA TYR A 12 -11.68 0.13 -3.88
C TYR A 12 -11.80 1.54 -4.48
N ALA A 13 -12.24 1.63 -5.75
CA ALA A 13 -12.49 2.91 -6.44
C ALA A 13 -13.84 3.53 -6.06
N ASN A 14 -14.15 3.62 -4.75
CA ASN A 14 -15.39 4.16 -4.19
C ASN A 14 -15.21 5.44 -3.37
N GLY A 15 -14.03 6.05 -3.43
CA GLY A 15 -13.71 7.27 -2.70
C GLY A 15 -12.22 7.55 -2.68
N PRO A 16 -11.77 8.75 -2.30
CA PRO A 16 -10.36 9.07 -2.16
C PRO A 16 -9.73 8.31 -0.98
N ARG A 17 -8.42 8.12 -1.02
CA ARG A 17 -7.69 7.44 0.06
C ARG A 17 -7.33 8.40 1.18
N HIS A 18 -7.40 7.92 2.42
CA HIS A 18 -6.96 8.66 3.60
C HIS A 18 -5.63 8.10 4.13
N ILE A 19 -4.99 8.86 5.03
CA ILE A 19 -3.67 8.52 5.57
C ILE A 19 -3.64 7.15 6.25
N GLY A 20 -4.72 6.71 6.89
CA GLY A 20 -4.80 5.36 7.47
C GLY A 20 -4.68 4.23 6.45
N HIS A 21 -5.17 4.42 5.21
CA HIS A 21 -4.98 3.45 4.13
C HIS A 21 -3.51 3.37 3.71
N VAL A 22 -2.89 4.51 3.43
CA VAL A 22 -1.49 4.53 2.95
C VAL A 22 -0.48 4.22 4.05
N ALA A 23 -0.86 4.36 5.33
CA ALA A 23 -0.09 3.86 6.46
C ALA A 23 -0.16 2.32 6.58
N GLY A 24 -1.27 1.72 6.13
CA GLY A 24 -1.44 0.28 6.13
C GLY A 24 -0.71 -0.41 4.97
N PHE A 25 -1.01 -0.05 3.74
CA PHE A 25 -0.46 -0.74 2.56
C PHE A 25 0.60 0.08 1.81
N GLY A 26 0.51 1.42 1.78
CA GLY A 26 1.24 2.27 0.84
C GLY A 26 2.70 2.51 1.20
N VAL A 27 2.96 3.35 2.21
CA VAL A 27 4.35 3.72 2.58
C VAL A 27 5.19 2.51 2.98
N PRO A 28 4.67 1.52 3.77
CA PRO A 28 5.47 0.35 4.12
C PRO A 28 5.92 -0.50 2.93
N SER A 29 5.06 -0.67 1.92
CA SER A 29 5.43 -1.42 0.70
C SER A 29 6.46 -0.68 -0.15
N ASP A 30 6.35 0.64 -0.25
CA ASP A 30 7.28 1.47 -1.01
C ASP A 30 8.67 1.52 -0.36
N VAL A 31 8.74 1.66 0.96
CA VAL A 31 10.01 1.58 1.72
C VAL A 31 10.71 0.25 1.44
N TYR A 32 9.97 -0.86 1.49
CA TYR A 32 10.50 -2.19 1.22
C TYR A 32 10.97 -2.33 -0.24
N ALA A 33 10.17 -1.92 -1.21
CA ALA A 33 10.50 -2.01 -2.62
C ALA A 33 11.74 -1.17 -2.99
N ARG A 34 11.83 0.07 -2.47
CA ARG A 34 13.02 0.94 -2.67
C ARG A 34 14.27 0.31 -2.09
N TYR A 35 14.18 -0.21 -0.87
CA TYR A 35 15.30 -0.90 -0.24
C TYR A 35 15.76 -2.13 -1.06
N GLU A 36 14.84 -2.98 -1.50
CA GLU A 36 15.19 -4.17 -2.28
C GLU A 36 15.84 -3.82 -3.63
N ARG A 37 15.40 -2.75 -4.29
CA ARG A 37 16.08 -2.22 -5.49
C ARG A 37 17.48 -1.72 -5.18
N MET A 38 17.67 -0.95 -4.09
CA MET A 38 18.99 -0.49 -3.65
C MET A 38 19.91 -1.64 -3.27
N LYS A 39 19.37 -2.74 -2.73
CA LYS A 39 20.11 -3.98 -2.42
C LYS A 39 20.58 -4.71 -3.68
N GLY A 40 20.04 -4.38 -4.84
CA GLY A 40 20.41 -4.95 -6.12
C GLY A 40 19.47 -6.04 -6.63
N ASN A 41 18.28 -6.15 -6.08
CA ASN A 41 17.25 -7.06 -6.55
C ASN A 41 16.41 -6.40 -7.67
N ASP A 42 15.95 -7.24 -8.61
CA ASP A 42 14.99 -6.83 -9.63
C ASP A 42 13.58 -6.94 -9.06
N VAL A 43 13.01 -5.79 -8.73
CA VAL A 43 11.73 -5.69 -8.03
C VAL A 43 10.62 -5.40 -9.01
N LEU A 44 9.53 -6.16 -8.93
CA LEU A 44 8.27 -5.85 -9.59
C LEU A 44 7.23 -5.48 -8.52
N MET A 45 6.94 -4.18 -8.37
CA MET A 45 5.95 -3.67 -7.44
C MET A 45 4.66 -3.34 -8.18
N VAL A 46 3.57 -4.05 -7.86
CA VAL A 46 2.29 -3.91 -8.56
C VAL A 46 1.11 -3.69 -7.63
N SER A 47 0.13 -2.94 -8.12
CA SER A 47 -1.20 -2.74 -7.53
C SER A 47 -2.16 -2.15 -8.57
N GLY A 48 -3.33 -1.73 -8.12
CA GLY A 48 -4.32 -1.04 -8.94
C GLY A 48 -5.58 -0.71 -8.13
N THR A 49 -6.57 -0.12 -8.79
CA THR A 49 -7.88 0.07 -8.17
C THR A 49 -8.77 -1.14 -8.36
N ASP A 50 -9.35 -1.61 -7.26
CA ASP A 50 -10.43 -2.59 -7.26
C ASP A 50 -11.75 -1.85 -7.60
N GLU A 51 -12.33 -2.20 -8.75
CA GLU A 51 -13.44 -1.45 -9.35
C GLU A 51 -14.72 -2.26 -9.50
N HIS A 52 -14.67 -3.55 -9.19
CA HIS A 52 -15.83 -4.41 -9.26
C HIS A 52 -16.54 -4.54 -7.90
N GLY A 53 -17.72 -5.19 -7.94
CA GLY A 53 -18.47 -5.53 -6.74
C GLY A 53 -19.34 -4.43 -6.17
N THR A 54 -19.99 -4.78 -5.08
CA THR A 54 -21.04 -3.99 -4.44
C THR A 54 -20.59 -2.65 -3.83
N PRO A 55 -19.35 -2.46 -3.35
CA PRO A 55 -18.94 -1.15 -2.84
C PRO A 55 -19.01 -0.05 -3.89
N ILE A 56 -18.71 -0.39 -5.14
CA ILE A 56 -18.78 0.56 -6.26
C ILE A 56 -20.23 0.84 -6.63
N LEU A 57 -21.07 -0.21 -6.71
CA LEU A 57 -22.50 -0.06 -7.03
C LEU A 57 -23.22 0.81 -5.99
N VAL A 58 -23.00 0.56 -4.69
CA VAL A 58 -23.63 1.32 -3.60
C VAL A 58 -23.29 2.80 -3.67
N GLU A 59 -22.02 3.12 -3.92
CA GLU A 59 -21.59 4.52 -3.95
C GLU A 59 -22.02 5.21 -5.25
N ALA A 60 -21.98 4.49 -6.39
CA ALA A 60 -22.48 5.00 -7.67
C ALA A 60 -23.98 5.35 -7.60
N GLU A 61 -24.78 4.49 -6.99
CA GLU A 61 -26.21 4.73 -6.79
C GLU A 61 -26.48 5.96 -5.94
N LYS A 62 -25.73 6.15 -4.84
CA LYS A 62 -25.84 7.35 -4.00
C LYS A 62 -25.49 8.63 -4.72
N GLU A 63 -24.49 8.59 -5.61
CA GLU A 63 -24.05 9.75 -6.38
C GLU A 63 -24.84 9.95 -7.70
N GLY A 64 -25.75 9.04 -8.05
CA GLY A 64 -26.52 9.08 -9.31
C GLY A 64 -25.65 8.84 -10.55
N LEU A 65 -24.59 8.05 -10.41
CA LEU A 65 -23.63 7.69 -11.45
C LEU A 65 -23.77 6.22 -11.84
N THR A 66 -23.25 5.88 -13.02
CA THR A 66 -22.96 4.48 -13.35
C THR A 66 -21.72 3.99 -12.58
N ALA A 67 -21.62 2.68 -12.36
CA ALA A 67 -20.45 2.08 -11.72
C ALA A 67 -19.14 2.42 -12.48
N GLN A 68 -19.18 2.42 -13.82
CA GLN A 68 -18.02 2.78 -14.64
C GLN A 68 -17.60 4.25 -14.48
N GLU A 69 -18.56 5.18 -14.42
CA GLU A 69 -18.24 6.61 -14.20
C GLU A 69 -17.63 6.84 -12.83
N LEU A 70 -18.16 6.20 -11.78
CA LEU A 70 -17.61 6.27 -10.44
C LEU A 70 -16.19 5.70 -10.39
N ALA A 71 -15.99 4.49 -10.93
CA ALA A 71 -14.69 3.83 -10.98
C ALA A 71 -13.67 4.68 -11.75
N ASN A 72 -14.03 5.24 -12.90
CA ASN A 72 -13.15 6.12 -13.67
C ASN A 72 -12.73 7.36 -12.89
N ARG A 73 -13.66 7.97 -12.15
CA ARG A 73 -13.37 9.14 -11.31
C ARG A 73 -12.36 8.80 -10.21
N TYR A 74 -12.65 7.77 -9.42
CA TYR A 74 -11.81 7.47 -8.25
C TYR A 74 -10.52 6.75 -8.60
N ASN A 75 -10.44 6.00 -9.70
CA ASN A 75 -9.16 5.53 -10.21
C ASN A 75 -8.19 6.69 -10.45
N ARG A 76 -8.63 7.76 -11.13
CA ARG A 76 -7.80 8.96 -11.38
C ARG A 76 -7.36 9.66 -10.09
N VAL A 77 -8.28 9.81 -9.12
CA VAL A 77 -7.97 10.43 -7.83
C VAL A 77 -6.96 9.59 -7.06
N ILE A 78 -7.19 8.28 -6.95
CA ILE A 78 -6.34 7.37 -6.20
C ILE A 78 -4.94 7.27 -6.85
N ALA A 79 -4.87 7.08 -8.17
CA ALA A 79 -3.59 7.00 -8.87
C ALA A 79 -2.78 8.29 -8.68
N LYS A 80 -3.42 9.46 -8.77
CA LYS A 80 -2.74 10.73 -8.51
C LYS A 80 -2.25 10.86 -7.07
N ASP A 81 -3.09 10.54 -6.09
CA ASP A 81 -2.74 10.65 -4.67
C ASP A 81 -1.55 9.74 -4.31
N LEU A 82 -1.52 8.50 -4.83
CA LEU A 82 -0.43 7.56 -4.57
C LEU A 82 0.86 7.93 -5.31
N CYS A 83 0.74 8.46 -6.53
CA CYS A 83 1.87 9.00 -7.28
C CYS A 83 2.47 10.23 -6.58
N ASP A 84 1.63 11.18 -6.16
CA ASP A 84 2.07 12.39 -5.44
C ASP A 84 2.72 12.02 -4.07
N LEU A 85 2.28 10.95 -3.42
CA LEU A 85 2.91 10.41 -2.22
C LEU A 85 4.27 9.74 -2.49
N GLY A 86 4.62 9.52 -3.76
CA GLY A 86 5.89 8.96 -4.18
C GLY A 86 5.97 7.44 -4.09
N LEU A 87 4.85 6.71 -4.19
CA LEU A 87 4.86 5.26 -4.18
C LEU A 87 5.38 4.70 -5.51
N SER A 88 6.52 4.03 -5.47
CA SER A 88 7.33 3.63 -6.63
C SER A 88 6.83 2.35 -7.31
N TYR A 89 5.57 2.31 -7.71
CA TYR A 89 5.03 1.19 -8.48
C TYR A 89 5.72 1.05 -9.85
N ASP A 90 6.03 -0.19 -10.24
CA ASP A 90 6.36 -0.52 -11.63
C ASP A 90 5.09 -0.47 -12.49
N LEU A 91 3.96 -0.89 -11.91
CA LEU A 91 2.64 -0.64 -12.48
C LEU A 91 1.56 -0.54 -11.40
N PHE A 92 0.87 0.60 -11.37
CA PHE A 92 -0.44 0.74 -10.73
C PHE A 92 -1.50 0.88 -11.82
N THR A 93 -2.46 -0.03 -11.88
CA THR A 93 -3.48 -0.13 -12.93
C THR A 93 -4.90 -0.22 -12.37
N ARG A 94 -5.79 -1.01 -12.98
CA ARG A 94 -7.19 -1.14 -12.57
C ARG A 94 -7.80 -2.49 -13.00
N THR A 95 -8.85 -2.94 -12.30
CA THR A 95 -9.49 -4.23 -12.59
C THR A 95 -10.46 -4.20 -13.78
N THR A 96 -10.88 -3.04 -14.27
CA THR A 96 -11.79 -2.93 -15.43
C THR A 96 -11.10 -3.01 -16.79
N THR A 97 -9.80 -3.34 -16.84
CA THR A 97 -9.06 -3.55 -18.08
C THR A 97 -9.44 -4.85 -18.79
N GLY A 98 -9.29 -4.88 -20.11
CA GLY A 98 -9.47 -6.12 -20.89
C GLY A 98 -8.44 -7.19 -20.51
N ASN A 99 -7.20 -6.78 -20.23
CA ASN A 99 -6.15 -7.67 -19.74
C ASN A 99 -6.55 -8.38 -18.44
N HIS A 100 -7.08 -7.65 -17.45
CA HIS A 100 -7.53 -8.24 -16.19
C HIS A 100 -8.68 -9.23 -16.41
N GLU A 101 -9.69 -8.85 -17.20
CA GLU A 101 -10.81 -9.72 -17.54
C GLU A 101 -10.34 -11.06 -18.12
N HIS A 102 -9.41 -11.05 -19.09
CA HIS A 102 -8.86 -12.25 -19.70
C HIS A 102 -8.11 -13.14 -18.69
N VAL A 103 -7.29 -12.55 -17.83
CA VAL A 103 -6.50 -13.31 -16.83
C VAL A 103 -7.41 -13.96 -15.79
N VAL A 104 -8.43 -13.25 -15.31
CA VAL A 104 -9.40 -13.78 -14.34
C VAL A 104 -10.22 -14.92 -14.96
N GLN A 105 -10.70 -14.75 -16.19
CA GLN A 105 -11.45 -15.77 -16.89
C GLN A 105 -10.60 -17.03 -17.18
N GLU A 106 -9.32 -16.87 -17.45
CA GLU A 106 -8.38 -17.97 -17.63
C GLU A 106 -8.18 -18.76 -16.33
N MET A 107 -7.96 -18.06 -15.21
CA MET A 107 -7.84 -18.70 -13.90
C MET A 107 -9.12 -19.45 -13.51
N PHE A 108 -10.28 -18.83 -13.72
CA PHE A 108 -11.56 -19.49 -13.46
C PHE A 108 -11.71 -20.80 -14.24
N LYS A 109 -11.40 -20.79 -15.54
CA LYS A 109 -11.49 -21.97 -16.41
C LYS A 109 -10.59 -23.10 -15.92
N GLN A 110 -9.33 -22.78 -15.58
CA GLN A 110 -8.39 -23.80 -15.09
C GLN A 110 -8.83 -24.38 -13.74
N CYS A 111 -9.28 -23.54 -12.81
CA CYS A 111 -9.81 -24.02 -11.53
C CYS A 111 -11.08 -24.88 -11.69
N LEU A 112 -11.93 -24.56 -12.69
CA LEU A 112 -13.11 -25.35 -13.04
C LEU A 112 -12.71 -26.71 -13.64
N GLU A 113 -11.75 -26.75 -14.56
CA GLU A 113 -11.21 -27.96 -15.17
C GLU A 113 -10.58 -28.90 -14.12
N ASN A 114 -9.85 -28.34 -13.17
CA ASN A 114 -9.29 -29.07 -12.03
C ASN A 114 -10.35 -29.51 -10.99
N GLY A 115 -11.61 -29.10 -11.17
CA GLY A 115 -12.74 -29.50 -10.33
C GLY A 115 -12.83 -28.78 -8.98
N TYR A 116 -12.04 -27.71 -8.77
CA TYR A 116 -12.11 -26.88 -7.55
C TYR A 116 -13.16 -25.79 -7.64
N ILE A 117 -13.69 -25.51 -8.83
CA ILE A 117 -14.89 -24.70 -9.03
C ILE A 117 -16.01 -25.63 -9.47
N TYR A 118 -17.18 -25.51 -8.86
CA TYR A 118 -18.36 -26.30 -9.17
C TYR A 118 -19.64 -25.48 -9.07
N LYS A 119 -20.71 -25.93 -9.73
CA LYS A 119 -22.01 -25.29 -9.71
C LYS A 119 -22.83 -25.77 -8.52
N GLY A 120 -23.45 -24.84 -7.82
CA GLY A 120 -24.31 -25.11 -6.66
C GLY A 120 -25.40 -24.04 -6.54
N THR A 121 -26.14 -24.05 -5.44
CA THR A 121 -27.19 -23.07 -5.12
C THR A 121 -26.88 -22.35 -3.82
N GLN A 122 -27.26 -21.08 -3.74
CA GLN A 122 -27.14 -20.26 -2.56
C GLN A 122 -28.44 -19.46 -2.36
N GLN A 123 -28.74 -19.10 -1.13
CA GLN A 123 -29.79 -18.14 -0.79
C GLN A 123 -29.31 -16.72 -1.13
N VAL A 124 -30.13 -15.97 -1.86
CA VAL A 124 -29.88 -14.55 -2.11
C VAL A 124 -30.99 -13.73 -1.50
N ALA A 125 -30.63 -12.57 -0.99
CA ALA A 125 -31.59 -11.65 -0.43
C ALA A 125 -32.29 -10.85 -1.51
N ILE A 126 -33.60 -10.70 -1.39
CA ILE A 126 -34.43 -9.92 -2.32
C ILE A 126 -35.25 -8.94 -1.51
N SER A 127 -35.31 -7.69 -1.97
CA SER A 127 -36.22 -6.67 -1.41
C SER A 127 -37.66 -7.05 -1.71
N PRO A 128 -38.52 -7.22 -0.68
CA PRO A 128 -39.93 -7.55 -0.90
C PRO A 128 -40.70 -6.49 -1.69
N SER A 129 -40.40 -5.20 -1.47
CA SER A 129 -41.11 -4.09 -2.11
C SER A 129 -40.73 -3.88 -3.57
N THR A 130 -39.46 -4.13 -3.93
CA THR A 130 -38.96 -3.84 -5.28
C THR A 130 -38.72 -5.08 -6.13
N GLY A 131 -38.69 -6.28 -5.52
CA GLY A 131 -38.29 -7.51 -6.20
C GLY A 131 -36.81 -7.55 -6.64
N ARG A 132 -36.02 -6.56 -6.24
CA ARG A 132 -34.60 -6.43 -6.60
C ARG A 132 -33.73 -7.35 -5.73
N THR A 133 -32.78 -8.02 -6.33
CA THR A 133 -31.70 -8.71 -5.59
C THR A 133 -30.89 -7.68 -4.82
N LEU A 134 -30.66 -7.97 -3.55
CA LEU A 134 -29.85 -7.15 -2.64
C LEU A 134 -28.47 -7.80 -2.50
N PRO A 135 -27.44 -7.25 -3.13
CA PRO A 135 -26.07 -7.72 -2.94
C PRO A 135 -25.63 -7.61 -1.48
N ASP A 136 -24.66 -8.41 -1.09
CA ASP A 136 -24.21 -8.65 0.28
C ASP A 136 -24.07 -7.37 1.13
N ARG A 137 -23.50 -6.28 0.59
CA ARG A 137 -23.29 -5.02 1.32
C ARG A 137 -24.51 -4.11 1.42
N TYR A 138 -25.60 -4.48 0.76
CA TYR A 138 -26.90 -3.83 0.95
C TYR A 138 -27.67 -4.37 2.16
N ILE A 139 -27.11 -5.39 2.84
CA ILE A 139 -27.72 -6.04 3.99
C ILE A 139 -26.80 -5.88 5.19
N GLU A 140 -27.40 -5.61 6.32
CA GLU A 140 -26.73 -5.60 7.63
C GLU A 140 -27.59 -6.29 8.66
N GLY A 141 -26.94 -6.76 9.72
CA GLY A 141 -27.59 -7.44 10.82
C GLY A 141 -26.62 -7.68 11.97
N GLU A 142 -27.01 -8.51 12.92
CA GLU A 142 -26.13 -8.96 13.99
C GLU A 142 -25.28 -10.14 13.50
N CYS A 143 -23.99 -10.14 13.80
CA CYS A 143 -23.06 -11.22 13.46
C CYS A 143 -23.39 -12.49 14.24
N PRO A 144 -23.59 -13.66 13.61
CA PRO A 144 -23.90 -14.91 14.31
C PRO A 144 -22.71 -15.45 15.13
N ILE A 145 -21.49 -14.94 14.90
CA ILE A 145 -20.25 -15.44 15.51
C ILE A 145 -19.85 -14.62 16.73
N CYS A 146 -19.82 -13.29 16.62
CA CYS A 146 -19.37 -12.41 17.72
C CYS A 146 -20.46 -11.51 18.28
N HIS A 147 -21.68 -11.59 17.77
CA HIS A 147 -22.84 -10.80 18.16
C HIS A 147 -22.68 -9.27 18.03
N ALA A 148 -21.74 -8.82 17.21
CA ALA A 148 -21.61 -7.41 16.88
C ALA A 148 -22.77 -6.95 15.99
N GLU A 149 -23.40 -5.83 16.35
CA GLU A 149 -24.41 -5.18 15.53
C GLU A 149 -23.78 -4.52 14.28
N GLY A 150 -24.55 -4.43 13.19
CA GLY A 150 -24.13 -3.79 11.94
C GLY A 150 -23.11 -4.62 11.15
N ALA A 151 -23.05 -5.93 11.37
CA ALA A 151 -22.29 -6.84 10.51
C ALA A 151 -22.89 -6.84 9.11
N ARG A 152 -22.02 -6.81 8.11
CA ARG A 152 -22.43 -6.80 6.70
C ARG A 152 -22.68 -8.23 6.21
N GLY A 153 -23.48 -8.37 5.15
CA GLY A 153 -23.78 -9.66 4.56
C GLY A 153 -22.59 -10.36 3.87
N ASP A 154 -21.42 -9.72 3.80
CA ASP A 154 -20.20 -10.29 3.25
C ASP A 154 -19.12 -10.56 4.32
N GLN A 155 -19.05 -9.72 5.35
CA GLN A 155 -18.01 -9.81 6.37
C GLN A 155 -18.42 -9.02 7.63
N CYS A 156 -18.03 -9.52 8.79
CA CYS A 156 -18.15 -8.80 10.05
C CYS A 156 -16.92 -7.91 10.30
N ASP A 157 -17.12 -6.59 10.41
CA ASP A 157 -16.03 -5.63 10.69
C ASP A 157 -15.40 -5.80 12.09
N ALA A 158 -16.13 -6.44 13.03
CA ALA A 158 -15.66 -6.60 14.39
C ALA A 158 -14.76 -7.84 14.56
N CYS A 159 -15.13 -8.99 13.98
CA CYS A 159 -14.37 -10.22 14.12
C CYS A 159 -13.63 -10.67 12.86
N GLY A 160 -13.83 -9.97 11.71
CA GLY A 160 -13.17 -10.25 10.45
C GLY A 160 -13.63 -11.53 9.73
N ASN A 161 -14.60 -12.26 10.30
CA ASN A 161 -15.11 -13.46 9.67
C ASN A 161 -15.99 -13.12 8.46
N GLU A 162 -15.89 -13.97 7.44
CA GLU A 162 -16.78 -13.95 6.28
C GLU A 162 -18.17 -14.41 6.68
N LEU A 163 -19.20 -13.82 6.07
CA LEU A 163 -20.59 -14.11 6.31
C LEU A 163 -21.35 -14.24 4.99
N ASP A 164 -22.46 -14.96 5.02
CA ASP A 164 -23.49 -14.90 3.99
C ASP A 164 -24.70 -14.13 4.52
N PRO A 165 -25.47 -13.41 3.65
CA PRO A 165 -26.59 -12.59 4.10
C PRO A 165 -27.67 -13.32 4.91
N ASP A 166 -27.88 -14.61 4.63
CA ASP A 166 -28.84 -15.47 5.31
C ASP A 166 -28.34 -16.02 6.67
N GLU A 167 -27.04 -15.86 6.96
CA GLU A 167 -26.47 -16.19 8.27
C GLU A 167 -26.66 -15.07 9.29
N LEU A 168 -26.91 -13.82 8.84
CA LEU A 168 -27.09 -12.68 9.74
C LEU A 168 -28.33 -12.83 10.62
N ILE A 169 -28.20 -12.47 11.88
CA ILE A 169 -29.33 -12.38 12.82
C ILE A 169 -30.05 -11.04 12.55
N ASN A 170 -31.38 -11.11 12.36
CA ASN A 170 -32.22 -9.95 12.04
C ASN A 170 -31.71 -9.11 10.85
N PRO A 171 -31.50 -9.70 9.65
CA PRO A 171 -31.01 -8.98 8.50
C PRO A 171 -32.00 -7.89 8.03
N VAL A 172 -31.47 -6.72 7.70
CA VAL A 172 -32.23 -5.60 7.13
C VAL A 172 -31.55 -5.02 5.91
N SER A 173 -32.34 -4.55 4.96
CA SER A 173 -31.85 -3.80 3.79
C SER A 173 -31.40 -2.40 4.19
N LYS A 174 -30.17 -2.03 3.83
CA LYS A 174 -29.65 -0.66 4.02
C LYS A 174 -30.35 0.39 3.15
N ILE A 175 -31.06 -0.03 2.10
CA ILE A 175 -31.74 0.87 1.17
C ILE A 175 -33.00 1.44 1.83
N ASN A 176 -33.81 0.56 2.44
CA ASN A 176 -35.15 0.92 2.89
C ASN A 176 -35.54 0.32 4.27
N GLY A 177 -34.63 -0.35 4.96
CA GLY A 177 -34.88 -0.95 6.28
C GLY A 177 -35.75 -2.19 6.27
N GLU A 178 -36.16 -2.71 5.10
CA GLU A 178 -36.99 -3.91 5.00
C GLU A 178 -36.21 -5.15 5.43
N THR A 179 -36.90 -6.11 6.03
CA THR A 179 -36.39 -7.48 6.18
C THR A 179 -36.41 -8.17 4.82
N PRO A 180 -35.25 -8.59 4.27
CA PRO A 180 -35.21 -9.24 2.96
C PRO A 180 -35.89 -10.60 3.00
N ARG A 181 -36.43 -11.03 1.86
CA ARG A 181 -36.76 -12.44 1.65
C ARG A 181 -35.59 -13.14 0.97
N PHE A 182 -35.43 -14.43 1.22
CA PHE A 182 -34.36 -15.22 0.62
C PHE A 182 -34.91 -16.18 -0.43
N GLU A 183 -34.24 -16.23 -1.60
CA GLU A 183 -34.57 -17.14 -2.69
C GLU A 183 -33.32 -17.90 -3.13
N GLN A 184 -33.49 -19.15 -3.58
CA GLN A 184 -32.37 -19.93 -4.10
C GLN A 184 -32.03 -19.51 -5.53
N THR A 185 -30.75 -19.27 -5.77
CA THR A 185 -30.18 -19.03 -7.10
C THR A 185 -28.95 -19.89 -7.34
N GLU A 186 -28.65 -20.15 -8.62
CA GLU A 186 -27.46 -20.92 -8.97
C GLU A 186 -26.22 -20.05 -8.99
N HIS A 187 -25.15 -20.56 -8.40
CA HIS A 187 -23.82 -19.93 -8.39
C HIS A 187 -22.71 -20.94 -8.64
N TYR A 188 -21.52 -20.44 -9.00
CA TYR A 188 -20.29 -21.21 -8.94
C TYR A 188 -19.60 -20.99 -7.59
N PHE A 189 -19.06 -22.08 -7.05
CA PHE A 189 -18.41 -22.13 -5.73
C PHE A 189 -16.96 -22.54 -5.89
N LEU A 190 -16.07 -21.88 -5.17
CA LEU A 190 -14.71 -22.36 -4.92
C LEU A 190 -14.75 -23.34 -3.74
N ASP A 191 -14.23 -24.55 -3.99
CA ASP A 191 -14.18 -25.63 -3.00
C ASP A 191 -12.99 -25.45 -2.04
N LEU A 192 -13.10 -24.47 -1.16
CA LEU A 192 -12.07 -24.20 -0.14
C LEU A 192 -11.77 -25.42 0.74
N PRO A 193 -12.77 -26.26 1.17
CA PRO A 193 -12.49 -27.50 1.90
C PRO A 193 -11.52 -28.43 1.18
N ALA A 194 -11.63 -28.58 -0.15
CA ALA A 194 -10.72 -29.42 -0.94
C ALA A 194 -9.28 -28.86 -1.05
N LEU A 195 -9.08 -27.59 -0.71
CA LEU A 195 -7.81 -26.86 -0.74
C LEU A 195 -7.23 -26.63 0.67
N ALA A 196 -8.04 -26.79 1.71
CA ALA A 196 -7.74 -26.38 3.08
C ALA A 196 -6.49 -27.06 3.66
N GLU A 197 -6.33 -28.37 3.44
CA GLU A 197 -5.17 -29.12 3.95
C GLU A 197 -3.85 -28.63 3.32
N ALA A 198 -3.85 -28.48 1.99
CA ALA A 198 -2.68 -28.02 1.26
C ALA A 198 -2.31 -26.57 1.62
N ASN A 199 -3.31 -25.70 1.76
CA ASN A 199 -3.12 -24.31 2.14
C ASN A 199 -2.60 -24.20 3.60
N LYS A 200 -3.21 -24.94 4.53
CA LYS A 200 -2.76 -24.97 5.92
C LYS A 200 -1.33 -25.52 6.05
N ALA A 201 -1.01 -26.59 5.33
CA ALA A 201 0.34 -27.16 5.33
C ALA A 201 1.38 -26.16 4.82
N TRP A 202 1.06 -25.41 3.76
CA TRP A 202 1.92 -24.31 3.31
C TRP A 202 2.07 -23.24 4.39
N LEU A 203 0.97 -22.78 4.99
CA LEU A 203 0.98 -21.73 6.01
C LEU A 203 1.83 -22.12 7.25
N GLU A 204 1.77 -23.37 7.68
CA GLU A 204 2.58 -23.90 8.77
C GLU A 204 4.10 -23.90 8.50
N THR A 205 4.50 -23.82 7.23
CA THR A 205 5.92 -23.68 6.85
C THR A 205 6.42 -22.24 6.92
N ARG A 206 5.54 -21.24 7.02
CA ARG A 206 5.91 -19.84 6.96
C ARG A 206 6.62 -19.38 8.22
N LYS A 207 7.74 -18.70 8.03
CA LYS A 207 8.57 -18.16 9.12
C LYS A 207 8.67 -16.64 8.97
N GLY A 208 8.87 -15.94 10.08
CA GLY A 208 9.03 -14.49 10.06
C GLY A 208 7.73 -13.68 9.92
N TRP A 209 6.58 -14.34 9.73
CA TRP A 209 5.30 -13.64 9.75
C TRP A 209 5.00 -13.10 11.14
N ARG A 210 4.35 -11.95 11.24
CA ARG A 210 3.87 -11.40 12.51
C ARG A 210 2.95 -12.39 13.21
N THR A 211 3.11 -12.55 14.52
CA THR A 211 2.41 -13.57 15.32
C THR A 211 0.88 -13.45 15.22
N ASN A 212 0.34 -12.22 15.21
CA ASN A 212 -1.08 -11.98 15.04
C ASN A 212 -1.58 -12.43 13.67
N VAL A 213 -0.81 -12.20 12.61
CA VAL A 213 -1.17 -12.59 11.24
C VAL A 213 -1.22 -14.11 11.11
N ILE A 214 -0.17 -14.82 11.55
CA ILE A 214 -0.12 -16.29 11.43
C ILE A 214 -1.19 -16.95 12.29
N ASN A 215 -1.43 -16.48 13.51
CA ASN A 215 -2.44 -17.03 14.39
C ASN A 215 -3.86 -16.82 13.85
N PHE A 216 -4.15 -15.62 13.33
CA PHE A 216 -5.43 -15.34 12.66
C PHE A 216 -5.62 -16.26 11.45
N SER A 217 -4.61 -16.35 10.60
CA SER A 217 -4.64 -17.18 9.39
C SER A 217 -4.88 -18.66 9.69
N LEU A 218 -4.17 -19.23 10.67
CA LEU A 218 -4.40 -20.61 11.11
C LEU A 218 -5.81 -20.80 11.69
N GLY A 219 -6.36 -19.77 12.32
CA GLY A 219 -7.74 -19.77 12.84
C GLY A 219 -8.80 -19.98 11.76
N LEU A 220 -8.56 -19.47 10.53
CA LEU A 220 -9.48 -19.60 9.39
C LEU A 220 -9.70 -21.06 8.93
N PHE A 221 -8.78 -21.97 9.29
CA PHE A 221 -8.87 -23.39 8.90
C PHE A 221 -9.57 -24.28 9.94
N LYS A 222 -10.16 -23.71 10.99
CA LYS A 222 -10.95 -24.48 11.98
C LYS A 222 -12.26 -25.00 11.39
N GLU A 223 -12.91 -24.18 10.58
CA GLU A 223 -14.15 -24.52 9.88
C GLU A 223 -14.13 -23.83 8.52
N VAL A 224 -13.87 -24.60 7.46
CA VAL A 224 -13.77 -24.11 6.08
C VAL A 224 -15.00 -24.51 5.30
N LYS A 225 -15.71 -23.54 4.74
CA LYS A 225 -16.89 -23.74 3.90
C LYS A 225 -16.57 -23.39 2.43
N PRO A 226 -17.26 -24.00 1.46
CA PRO A 226 -17.19 -23.53 0.06
C PRO A 226 -17.70 -22.09 -0.05
N ARG A 227 -17.11 -21.30 -0.95
CA ARG A 227 -17.51 -19.90 -1.15
C ARG A 227 -18.05 -19.67 -2.55
N ALA A 228 -19.21 -19.03 -2.65
CA ALA A 228 -19.77 -18.62 -3.93
C ALA A 228 -18.90 -17.50 -4.54
N ILE A 229 -18.38 -17.74 -5.74
CA ILE A 229 -17.52 -16.83 -6.50
C ILE A 229 -18.22 -16.17 -7.68
N THR A 230 -19.54 -16.22 -7.70
CA THR A 230 -20.40 -15.49 -8.64
C THR A 230 -21.49 -14.76 -7.87
N ARG A 231 -22.07 -13.71 -8.47
CA ARG A 231 -23.13 -12.91 -7.87
C ARG A 231 -24.19 -12.53 -8.91
N ASP A 232 -25.42 -12.31 -8.44
CA ASP A 232 -26.53 -11.79 -9.23
C ASP A 232 -26.47 -10.25 -9.27
N ILE A 233 -25.52 -9.74 -10.03
CA ILE A 233 -25.27 -8.31 -10.26
C ILE A 233 -24.95 -8.06 -11.74
N ASP A 234 -25.10 -6.82 -12.18
CA ASP A 234 -24.85 -6.39 -13.55
C ASP A 234 -23.48 -5.73 -13.77
N TRP A 235 -22.69 -5.58 -12.71
CA TRP A 235 -21.35 -4.97 -12.73
C TRP A 235 -20.27 -5.94 -12.25
N GLY A 236 -19.30 -6.24 -13.11
CA GLY A 236 -18.20 -7.18 -12.85
C GLY A 236 -17.81 -7.96 -14.10
N ILE A 237 -16.90 -8.91 -13.95
CA ILE A 237 -16.39 -9.76 -15.02
C ILE A 237 -17.44 -10.82 -15.39
N PRO A 238 -17.75 -11.02 -16.68
CA PRO A 238 -18.63 -12.09 -17.13
C PRO A 238 -18.09 -13.49 -16.75
N VAL A 239 -18.97 -14.37 -16.31
CA VAL A 239 -18.61 -15.76 -15.97
C VAL A 239 -18.31 -16.55 -17.25
N PRO A 240 -17.09 -17.10 -17.45
CA PRO A 240 -16.66 -17.65 -18.75
C PRO A 240 -17.19 -19.06 -19.01
N VAL A 241 -18.50 -19.27 -18.82
CA VAL A 241 -19.19 -20.56 -19.01
C VAL A 241 -20.35 -20.37 -19.95
N LYS A 242 -20.57 -21.34 -20.84
CA LYS A 242 -21.68 -21.34 -21.80
C LYS A 242 -23.03 -21.17 -21.07
N GLY A 243 -23.84 -20.20 -21.52
CA GLY A 243 -25.12 -19.85 -20.91
C GLY A 243 -25.01 -18.87 -19.72
N TRP A 244 -23.79 -18.55 -19.28
CA TRP A 244 -23.52 -17.53 -18.26
C TRP A 244 -22.78 -16.32 -18.82
N ILE A 245 -21.90 -16.54 -19.81
CA ILE A 245 -21.03 -15.48 -20.33
C ILE A 245 -21.81 -14.29 -20.91
N ASP A 246 -22.96 -14.59 -21.55
CA ASP A 246 -23.85 -13.57 -22.14
C ASP A 246 -24.95 -13.12 -21.16
N ASN A 247 -24.96 -13.63 -19.93
CA ASN A 247 -25.96 -13.24 -18.94
C ASN A 247 -25.54 -11.92 -18.26
N PRO A 248 -26.26 -10.82 -18.48
CA PRO A 248 -25.88 -9.51 -17.93
C PRO A 248 -25.91 -9.49 -16.39
N ASN A 249 -26.71 -10.34 -15.77
CA ASN A 249 -26.93 -10.37 -14.32
C ASN A 249 -26.14 -11.46 -13.59
N LYS A 250 -25.18 -12.11 -14.23
CA LYS A 250 -24.30 -13.09 -13.61
C LYS A 250 -22.85 -12.67 -13.79
N LYS A 251 -22.19 -12.26 -12.71
CA LYS A 251 -20.80 -11.80 -12.71
C LYS A 251 -19.94 -12.58 -11.74
N LEU A 252 -18.64 -12.61 -11.99
CA LEU A 252 -17.66 -13.06 -11.01
C LEU A 252 -17.68 -12.12 -9.79
N TYR A 253 -17.51 -12.70 -8.63
CA TYR A 253 -17.50 -11.98 -7.36
C TYR A 253 -16.15 -11.30 -7.16
N VAL A 254 -16.17 -10.07 -6.67
CA VAL A 254 -14.99 -9.22 -6.49
C VAL A 254 -13.86 -9.89 -5.68
N TRP A 255 -14.18 -10.74 -4.73
CA TRP A 255 -13.16 -11.40 -3.92
C TRP A 255 -12.40 -12.51 -4.66
N PHE A 256 -12.99 -13.08 -5.71
CA PHE A 256 -12.29 -13.98 -6.62
C PHE A 256 -11.46 -13.18 -7.64
N ASP A 257 -11.99 -12.07 -8.15
CA ASP A 257 -11.30 -11.34 -9.22
C ASP A 257 -10.20 -10.40 -8.69
N ALA A 258 -10.44 -9.69 -7.58
CA ALA A 258 -9.53 -8.66 -7.09
C ALA A 258 -8.12 -9.16 -6.75
N VAL A 259 -8.01 -10.35 -6.12
CA VAL A 259 -6.70 -10.93 -5.75
C VAL A 259 -5.92 -11.43 -6.96
N ILE A 260 -6.59 -11.77 -8.06
CA ILE A 260 -5.95 -12.11 -9.35
C ILE A 260 -5.33 -10.85 -9.99
N GLY A 261 -5.73 -9.67 -9.53
CA GLY A 261 -5.21 -8.39 -9.97
C GLY A 261 -3.68 -8.29 -9.94
N TYR A 262 -3.03 -8.87 -8.95
CA TYR A 262 -1.57 -8.86 -8.86
C TYR A 262 -0.92 -9.53 -10.07
N ARG A 263 -1.44 -10.68 -10.46
CA ARG A 263 -0.97 -11.40 -11.64
C ARG A 263 -1.29 -10.64 -12.92
N SER A 264 -2.51 -10.14 -13.05
CA SER A 264 -2.92 -9.40 -14.25
C SER A 264 -2.14 -8.09 -14.42
N ALA A 265 -1.84 -7.37 -13.35
CA ALA A 265 -0.99 -6.17 -13.39
C ALA A 265 0.44 -6.52 -13.83
N SER A 266 1.01 -7.61 -13.34
CA SER A 266 2.34 -8.08 -13.77
C SER A 266 2.37 -8.44 -15.26
N ILE A 267 1.32 -9.07 -15.77
CA ILE A 267 1.15 -9.39 -17.19
C ILE A 267 1.00 -8.09 -18.00
N GLU A 268 0.17 -7.15 -17.56
CA GLU A 268 -0.01 -5.86 -18.21
C GLU A 268 1.31 -5.09 -18.26
N TRP A 269 2.06 -5.04 -17.15
CA TRP A 269 3.37 -4.43 -17.10
C TRP A 269 4.31 -5.03 -18.14
N ALA A 270 4.45 -6.35 -18.20
CA ALA A 270 5.31 -7.04 -19.16
C ALA A 270 4.91 -6.74 -20.63
N ARG A 271 3.61 -6.77 -20.93
CA ARG A 271 3.07 -6.40 -22.26
C ARG A 271 3.42 -4.95 -22.63
N ARG A 272 3.34 -4.01 -21.68
CA ARG A 272 3.70 -2.60 -21.88
C ARG A 272 5.20 -2.38 -22.04
N GLN A 273 6.04 -3.25 -21.49
CA GLN A 273 7.49 -3.25 -21.70
C GLN A 273 7.91 -3.86 -23.06
N GLY A 274 6.95 -4.41 -23.83
CA GLY A 274 7.23 -5.03 -25.12
C GLY A 274 7.72 -6.49 -25.03
N ASP A 275 7.77 -7.07 -23.85
CA ASP A 275 8.06 -8.49 -23.61
C ASP A 275 6.91 -9.15 -22.83
N PRO A 276 5.87 -9.67 -23.50
CA PRO A 276 4.67 -10.22 -22.89
C PRO A 276 4.89 -11.40 -21.94
N GLU A 277 6.04 -12.06 -22.01
CA GLU A 277 6.35 -13.22 -21.18
C GLU A 277 7.25 -12.88 -19.97
N LYS A 278 7.78 -11.67 -19.90
CA LYS A 278 8.74 -11.25 -18.87
C LYS A 278 8.21 -11.41 -17.44
N TRP A 279 6.92 -11.21 -17.20
CA TRP A 279 6.29 -11.38 -15.88
C TRP A 279 6.51 -12.77 -15.25
N ARG A 280 6.82 -13.81 -16.08
CA ARG A 280 7.07 -15.19 -15.61
C ARG A 280 8.32 -15.31 -14.75
N GLU A 281 9.28 -14.42 -14.90
CA GLU A 281 10.49 -14.36 -14.08
C GLU A 281 10.17 -14.16 -12.59
N TRP A 282 9.08 -13.44 -12.28
CA TRP A 282 8.61 -13.22 -10.91
C TRP A 282 7.57 -14.26 -10.45
N TRP A 283 6.75 -14.79 -11.34
CA TRP A 283 5.61 -15.62 -10.97
C TRP A 283 5.85 -17.13 -11.09
N ASN A 284 6.67 -17.57 -12.04
CA ASN A 284 6.91 -18.97 -12.32
C ASN A 284 8.25 -19.50 -11.76
N ASP A 285 9.17 -18.61 -11.36
CA ASP A 285 10.42 -19.00 -10.71
C ASP A 285 10.18 -19.27 -9.21
N PRO A 286 10.35 -20.51 -8.73
CA PRO A 286 10.12 -20.86 -7.33
C PRO A 286 11.10 -20.18 -6.35
N SER A 287 12.18 -19.57 -6.84
CA SER A 287 13.13 -18.82 -6.03
C SER A 287 12.74 -17.33 -5.83
N CYS A 288 11.73 -16.85 -6.57
CA CYS A 288 11.25 -15.48 -6.43
C CYS A 288 10.28 -15.35 -5.24
N PRO A 289 10.64 -14.66 -4.16
CA PRO A 289 9.74 -14.42 -3.06
C PRO A 289 8.68 -13.37 -3.42
N ALA A 290 7.45 -13.61 -2.99
CA ALA A 290 6.31 -12.71 -3.20
C ALA A 290 5.81 -12.16 -1.86
N TYR A 291 5.89 -10.84 -1.67
CA TYR A 291 5.44 -10.13 -0.47
C TYR A 291 4.13 -9.39 -0.75
N TYR A 292 3.19 -9.47 0.20
CA TYR A 292 1.86 -8.88 0.07
C TYR A 292 1.62 -7.89 1.20
N PHE A 293 1.54 -6.59 0.88
CA PHE A 293 1.35 -5.51 1.85
C PHE A 293 -0.11 -5.05 1.90
N MET A 294 -0.68 -4.98 3.13
CA MET A 294 -2.10 -4.69 3.33
C MET A 294 -2.42 -4.17 4.73
N GLY A 295 -3.67 -3.74 4.94
CA GLY A 295 -4.26 -3.64 6.26
C GLY A 295 -4.75 -5.00 6.76
N LYS A 296 -4.84 -5.18 8.09
CA LYS A 296 -5.21 -6.46 8.74
C LYS A 296 -6.58 -7.02 8.31
N ASP A 297 -7.47 -6.18 7.83
CA ASP A 297 -8.78 -6.56 7.30
C ASP A 297 -8.72 -7.39 6.01
N ASN A 298 -7.56 -7.41 5.35
CA ASN A 298 -7.33 -8.17 4.12
C ASN A 298 -6.55 -9.49 4.32
N ILE A 299 -6.23 -9.87 5.57
CA ILE A 299 -5.46 -11.09 5.85
C ILE A 299 -6.17 -12.33 5.30
N THR A 300 -7.49 -12.46 5.48
CA THR A 300 -8.28 -13.60 5.00
C THR A 300 -8.09 -13.82 3.50
N PHE A 301 -8.12 -12.74 2.71
CA PHE A 301 -7.98 -12.83 1.25
C PHE A 301 -6.58 -13.29 0.82
N HIS A 302 -5.54 -12.99 1.58
CA HIS A 302 -4.14 -13.25 1.20
C HIS A 302 -3.51 -14.46 1.90
N SER A 303 -4.14 -14.98 2.96
CA SER A 303 -3.68 -16.19 3.65
C SER A 303 -4.59 -17.41 3.42
N GLN A 304 -5.83 -17.20 2.96
CA GLN A 304 -6.77 -18.29 2.67
C GLN A 304 -7.25 -18.27 1.21
N ILE A 305 -7.89 -17.19 0.74
CA ILE A 305 -8.54 -17.17 -0.58
C ILE A 305 -7.52 -17.23 -1.71
N TRP A 306 -6.61 -16.25 -1.80
CA TRP A 306 -5.62 -16.19 -2.87
C TRP A 306 -4.68 -17.41 -2.92
N PRO A 307 -4.10 -17.91 -1.82
CA PRO A 307 -3.35 -19.16 -1.84
C PRO A 307 -4.19 -20.36 -2.31
N SER A 308 -5.48 -20.42 -1.93
CA SER A 308 -6.38 -21.48 -2.40
C SER A 308 -6.64 -21.39 -3.91
N GLU A 309 -6.82 -20.19 -4.47
CA GLU A 309 -6.97 -20.01 -5.91
C GLU A 309 -5.70 -20.44 -6.67
N MET A 310 -4.51 -20.08 -6.17
CA MET A 310 -3.24 -20.51 -6.74
C MET A 310 -3.04 -22.03 -6.66
N LEU A 311 -3.39 -22.65 -5.53
CA LEU A 311 -3.36 -24.09 -5.37
C LEU A 311 -4.34 -24.80 -6.32
N ALA A 312 -5.55 -24.27 -6.47
CA ALA A 312 -6.55 -24.77 -7.41
C ALA A 312 -6.05 -24.69 -8.86
N TYR A 313 -5.46 -23.55 -9.23
CA TYR A 313 -4.86 -23.31 -10.54
C TYR A 313 -3.69 -24.24 -10.84
N ASN A 314 -2.86 -24.50 -9.84
CA ASN A 314 -1.71 -25.40 -9.93
C ASN A 314 -2.08 -26.89 -9.82
N GLY A 315 -3.35 -27.24 -9.57
CA GLY A 315 -3.79 -28.63 -9.35
C GLY A 315 -3.21 -29.26 -8.08
N LYS A 316 -2.97 -28.48 -7.02
CA LYS A 316 -2.26 -28.91 -5.79
C LYS A 316 -3.16 -29.12 -4.57
N GLY A 317 -4.47 -29.15 -4.72
CA GLY A 317 -5.39 -29.54 -3.65
C GLY A 317 -5.69 -31.06 -3.66
N SER A 318 -6.67 -31.48 -2.84
CA SER A 318 -7.04 -32.90 -2.66
C SER A 318 -7.58 -33.59 -3.93
N LYS A 319 -8.05 -32.81 -4.90
CA LYS A 319 -8.57 -33.33 -6.18
C LYS A 319 -7.48 -33.55 -7.24
N GLY A 320 -6.27 -33.04 -7.01
CA GLY A 320 -5.20 -33.03 -8.02
C GLY A 320 -5.51 -32.10 -9.18
N GLY A 321 -4.97 -32.37 -10.35
CA GLY A 321 -5.19 -31.59 -11.56
C GLY A 321 -3.90 -31.15 -12.23
N GLU A 322 -4.03 -30.42 -13.33
CA GLU A 322 -2.90 -29.88 -14.10
C GLU A 322 -2.67 -28.40 -13.76
N THR A 323 -1.42 -27.98 -13.89
CA THR A 323 -1.08 -26.56 -13.81
C THR A 323 -1.62 -25.85 -15.05
N GLY A 324 -2.21 -24.68 -14.86
CA GLY A 324 -2.76 -23.88 -15.95
C GLY A 324 -1.73 -23.44 -17.00
N PRO A 325 -2.16 -23.00 -18.17
CA PRO A 325 -1.30 -22.79 -19.36
C PRO A 325 -0.27 -21.67 -19.17
N MET A 326 -0.49 -20.76 -18.23
CA MET A 326 0.47 -19.69 -17.93
C MET A 326 1.57 -20.12 -16.94
N GLY A 327 1.65 -21.40 -16.58
CA GLY A 327 2.68 -21.95 -15.69
C GLY A 327 2.33 -21.86 -14.20
N PRO A 328 3.17 -22.45 -13.33
CA PRO A 328 2.91 -22.54 -11.90
C PRO A 328 2.94 -21.15 -11.26
N LEU A 329 2.11 -20.95 -10.23
CA LEU A 329 2.06 -19.75 -9.42
C LEU A 329 2.70 -20.02 -8.05
N ASN A 330 3.62 -19.15 -7.63
CA ASN A 330 4.26 -19.23 -6.33
C ASN A 330 3.34 -18.69 -5.24
N LEU A 331 3.18 -19.47 -4.16
CA LEU A 331 2.45 -19.02 -2.98
C LEU A 331 3.19 -17.87 -2.27
N PRO A 332 2.50 -17.01 -1.50
CA PRO A 332 3.11 -15.88 -0.84
C PRO A 332 4.28 -16.28 0.07
N GLU A 333 5.40 -15.58 -0.04
CA GLU A 333 6.47 -15.71 0.96
C GLU A 333 6.02 -15.08 2.28
N GLN A 334 5.43 -13.88 2.21
CA GLN A 334 4.94 -13.21 3.41
C GLN A 334 3.71 -12.34 3.14
N VAL A 335 2.77 -12.38 4.08
CA VAL A 335 1.68 -11.43 4.23
C VAL A 335 2.08 -10.40 5.28
N VAL A 336 2.35 -9.17 4.85
CA VAL A 336 2.77 -8.06 5.69
C VAL A 336 1.54 -7.19 5.98
N ALA A 337 0.79 -7.56 7.01
CA ALA A 337 -0.40 -6.84 7.40
C ALA A 337 -0.09 -5.81 8.49
N SER A 338 -0.52 -4.58 8.27
CA SER A 338 -0.49 -3.49 9.25
C SER A 338 -1.78 -3.46 10.07
N GLU A 339 -1.67 -3.02 11.32
CA GLU A 339 -2.80 -2.74 12.18
C GLU A 339 -3.54 -1.46 11.73
N PHE A 340 -4.52 -0.96 12.49
CA PHE A 340 -5.25 0.24 12.13
C PHE A 340 -4.61 1.51 12.69
N MET A 341 -4.68 2.58 11.90
CA MET A 341 -4.43 3.92 12.39
C MET A 341 -5.76 4.59 12.74
N THR A 342 -5.80 5.25 13.89
CA THR A 342 -6.91 6.13 14.30
C THR A 342 -6.51 7.59 14.12
N MET A 343 -7.42 8.53 14.36
CA MET A 343 -7.19 9.96 14.26
C MET A 343 -7.77 10.65 15.48
N GLU A 344 -6.93 11.34 16.26
CA GLU A 344 -7.34 12.03 17.49
C GLU A 344 -8.22 11.14 18.38
N GLY A 345 -7.78 9.88 18.58
CA GLY A 345 -8.49 8.85 19.37
C GLY A 345 -9.75 8.27 18.73
N LYS A 346 -10.04 8.58 17.47
CA LYS A 346 -11.24 8.10 16.76
C LYS A 346 -10.86 7.24 15.57
N LYS A 347 -11.61 6.17 15.31
CA LYS A 347 -11.43 5.32 14.11
C LYS A 347 -11.73 6.14 12.84
N PHE A 348 -10.85 6.06 11.84
CA PHE A 348 -11.11 6.65 10.52
C PHE A 348 -12.45 6.18 9.96
N SER A 349 -13.23 7.11 9.48
CA SER A 349 -14.55 6.85 8.90
C SER A 349 -14.93 7.96 7.92
N SER A 350 -14.82 7.67 6.64
CA SER A 350 -15.25 8.59 5.59
C SER A 350 -16.73 8.93 5.71
N SER A 351 -17.57 7.98 6.10
CA SER A 351 -19.02 8.20 6.31
C SER A 351 -19.32 9.12 7.48
N ARG A 352 -18.48 9.14 8.53
CA ARG A 352 -18.63 10.01 9.71
C ARG A 352 -17.82 11.30 9.63
N GLY A 353 -17.06 11.53 8.55
CA GLY A 353 -16.23 12.73 8.40
C GLY A 353 -14.93 12.71 9.23
N ILE A 354 -14.58 11.58 9.84
CA ILE A 354 -13.34 11.40 10.60
C ILE A 354 -12.28 10.91 9.63
N VAL A 355 -11.67 11.84 8.88
CA VAL A 355 -10.77 11.46 7.79
C VAL A 355 -9.79 12.59 7.45
N ILE A 356 -8.56 12.22 7.13
CA ILE A 356 -7.57 13.09 6.46
C ILE A 356 -7.25 12.43 5.12
N TYR A 357 -7.73 13.00 4.03
CA TYR A 357 -7.44 12.49 2.70
C TYR A 357 -6.00 12.80 2.29
N VAL A 358 -5.38 11.88 1.55
CA VAL A 358 -3.99 12.02 1.07
C VAL A 358 -3.83 13.31 0.28
N LYS A 359 -4.72 13.60 -0.67
CA LYS A 359 -4.70 14.84 -1.46
C LYS A 359 -4.71 16.11 -0.59
N ASP A 360 -5.47 16.08 0.51
CA ASP A 360 -5.66 17.28 1.34
C ASP A 360 -4.45 17.56 2.24
N ILE A 361 -3.82 16.52 2.80
CA ILE A 361 -2.61 16.70 3.59
C ILE A 361 -1.41 17.07 2.69
N LEU A 362 -1.29 16.46 1.50
CA LEU A 362 -0.21 16.78 0.56
C LEU A 362 -0.34 18.19 -0.06
N ALA A 363 -1.56 18.74 -0.12
CA ALA A 363 -1.77 20.11 -0.55
C ALA A 363 -1.23 21.15 0.46
N ARG A 364 -1.06 20.79 1.73
CA ARG A 364 -0.68 21.69 2.82
C ARG A 364 0.71 21.43 3.39
N TYR A 365 1.18 20.19 3.33
CA TYR A 365 2.42 19.77 3.98
C TYR A 365 3.35 19.04 3.02
N PRO A 366 4.68 19.10 3.24
CA PRO A 366 5.65 18.39 2.43
C PRO A 366 5.41 16.87 2.45
N VAL A 367 5.55 16.23 1.31
CA VAL A 367 5.31 14.78 1.13
C VAL A 367 6.14 13.96 2.12
N ASP A 368 7.44 14.26 2.23
CA ASP A 368 8.32 13.50 3.13
C ASP A 368 8.04 13.73 4.62
N ALA A 369 7.38 14.82 5.01
CA ALA A 369 6.87 14.98 6.38
C ALA A 369 5.75 13.98 6.67
N VAL A 370 4.85 13.76 5.69
CA VAL A 370 3.77 12.76 5.77
C VAL A 370 4.34 11.35 5.79
N ARG A 371 5.27 11.04 4.88
CA ARG A 371 5.94 9.74 4.81
C ARG A 371 6.72 9.42 6.08
N TYR A 372 7.45 10.40 6.61
CA TYR A 372 8.18 10.26 7.86
C TYR A 372 7.26 9.92 9.03
N TYR A 373 6.16 10.68 9.18
CA TYR A 373 5.20 10.43 10.25
C TYR A 373 4.59 9.03 10.15
N ILE A 374 4.18 8.61 8.95
CA ILE A 374 3.66 7.25 8.71
C ILE A 374 4.71 6.20 9.09
N SER A 375 5.98 6.43 8.79
CA SER A 375 7.06 5.48 9.06
C SER A 375 7.44 5.40 10.55
N VAL A 376 7.43 6.53 11.28
CA VAL A 376 7.80 6.58 12.71
C VAL A 376 6.63 6.22 13.62
N ALA A 377 5.40 6.59 13.27
CA ALA A 377 4.21 6.43 14.09
C ALA A 377 3.16 5.47 13.50
N GLY A 378 3.41 4.86 12.34
CA GLY A 378 2.47 3.98 11.64
C GLY A 378 2.08 2.72 12.44
N PRO A 379 1.00 2.04 12.03
CA PRO A 379 0.42 0.90 12.75
C PRO A 379 1.13 -0.42 12.41
N GLU A 380 2.44 -0.52 12.66
CA GLU A 380 3.26 -1.68 12.25
C GLU A 380 2.85 -2.98 12.95
N SER A 381 2.74 -2.98 14.28
CA SER A 381 2.47 -4.18 15.08
C SER A 381 1.35 -3.99 16.11
N SER A 382 0.84 -2.78 16.23
CA SER A 382 -0.29 -2.41 17.08
C SER A 382 -1.02 -1.22 16.46
N ASP A 383 -2.29 -1.05 16.80
CA ASP A 383 -3.03 0.14 16.40
C ASP A 383 -2.27 1.40 16.86
N SER A 384 -2.27 2.43 16.02
CA SER A 384 -1.63 3.71 16.29
C SER A 384 -2.62 4.85 16.13
N ASP A 385 -2.28 6.02 16.70
CA ASP A 385 -3.13 7.21 16.61
C ASP A 385 -2.38 8.33 15.89
N PHE A 386 -2.99 8.90 14.85
CA PHE A 386 -2.51 10.13 14.24
C PHE A 386 -2.98 11.31 15.06
N THR A 387 -2.04 12.18 15.48
CA THR A 387 -2.37 13.47 16.04
C THR A 387 -1.61 14.58 15.32
N TRP A 388 -2.26 15.73 15.12
CA TRP A 388 -1.62 16.88 14.50
C TRP A 388 -0.44 17.40 15.33
N ALA A 389 -0.53 17.31 16.65
CA ALA A 389 0.55 17.72 17.54
C ALA A 389 1.83 16.89 17.31
N GLU A 390 1.73 15.58 17.25
CA GLU A 390 2.86 14.70 16.98
C GLU A 390 3.38 14.84 15.55
N PHE A 391 2.49 15.03 14.57
CA PHE A 391 2.90 15.29 13.19
C PHE A 391 3.78 16.55 13.09
N VAL A 392 3.36 17.66 13.70
CA VAL A 392 4.11 18.91 13.71
C VAL A 392 5.41 18.75 14.50
N ARG A 393 5.38 18.06 15.66
CA ARG A 393 6.56 17.77 16.47
C ARG A 393 7.62 17.00 15.69
N HIS A 394 7.25 15.87 15.08
CA HIS A 394 8.18 15.05 14.30
C HIS A 394 8.79 15.82 13.13
N ASN A 395 7.99 16.58 12.39
CA ASN A 395 8.52 17.44 11.33
C ASN A 395 9.51 18.49 11.87
N ASN A 396 9.17 19.17 12.96
CA ASN A 396 9.95 20.31 13.45
C ASN A 396 11.23 19.89 14.17
N GLU A 397 11.16 18.84 15.00
CA GLU A 397 12.29 18.41 15.83
C GLU A 397 13.22 17.47 15.05
N GLU A 398 12.66 16.49 14.37
CA GLU A 398 13.46 15.42 13.76
C GLU A 398 13.87 15.75 12.32
N LEU A 399 12.92 16.17 11.46
CA LEU A 399 13.25 16.51 10.09
C LEU A 399 13.88 17.89 9.95
N ALA A 400 13.24 18.96 10.44
CA ALA A 400 13.74 20.30 10.22
C ALA A 400 14.94 20.64 11.12
N SER A 401 14.84 20.42 12.44
CA SER A 401 15.87 20.84 13.40
C SER A 401 17.04 19.87 13.49
N SER A 402 16.82 18.55 13.35
CA SER A 402 17.90 17.55 13.43
C SER A 402 18.51 17.28 12.07
N TRP A 403 17.74 16.71 11.11
CA TRP A 403 18.26 16.28 9.82
C TRP A 403 18.52 17.45 8.85
N GLY A 404 17.52 18.26 8.55
CA GLY A 404 17.64 19.36 7.59
C GLY A 404 18.65 20.42 8.02
N ASN A 405 18.70 20.75 9.32
CA ASN A 405 19.69 21.68 9.85
C ASN A 405 21.12 21.10 9.79
N LEU A 406 21.29 19.79 10.01
CA LEU A 406 22.60 19.13 9.88
C LEU A 406 23.11 19.24 8.44
N VAL A 407 22.31 18.85 7.45
CA VAL A 407 22.67 18.93 6.03
C VAL A 407 23.05 20.37 5.66
N ASN A 408 22.20 21.31 6.02
CA ASN A 408 22.41 22.73 5.72
C ASN A 408 23.69 23.27 6.38
N ARG A 409 23.98 22.89 7.63
CA ARG A 409 25.18 23.31 8.37
C ARG A 409 26.46 22.76 7.72
N VAL A 410 26.49 21.46 7.37
CA VAL A 410 27.66 20.83 6.72
C VAL A 410 27.89 21.45 5.36
N ALA A 411 26.87 21.54 4.51
CA ALA A 411 26.98 22.15 3.19
C ALA A 411 27.40 23.63 3.24
N ASN A 412 26.88 24.42 4.19
CA ASN A 412 27.31 25.81 4.39
C ASN A 412 28.79 25.93 4.77
N LEU A 413 29.27 25.05 5.67
CA LEU A 413 30.67 25.07 6.08
C LEU A 413 31.58 24.71 4.92
N ILE A 414 31.22 23.74 4.10
CA ILE A 414 31.98 23.36 2.90
C ILE A 414 31.93 24.49 1.86
N ASN A 415 30.75 24.97 1.51
CA ASN A 415 30.60 26.04 0.52
C ASN A 415 31.41 27.29 0.89
N LYS A 416 31.38 27.68 2.17
CA LYS A 416 32.08 28.88 2.67
C LYS A 416 33.59 28.75 2.69
N ASN A 417 34.13 27.57 3.04
CA ASN A 417 35.57 27.41 3.28
C ASN A 417 36.32 26.84 2.05
N PHE A 418 35.65 26.01 1.26
CA PHE A 418 36.26 25.31 0.11
C PHE A 418 35.50 25.52 -1.21
N GLY A 419 34.19 25.70 -1.19
CA GLY A 419 33.33 25.79 -2.38
C GLY A 419 33.04 24.44 -3.03
N GLU A 420 33.81 23.41 -2.68
CA GLU A 420 33.74 22.05 -3.19
C GLU A 420 34.05 21.05 -2.08
N ILE A 421 33.72 19.77 -2.27
CA ILE A 421 34.05 18.71 -1.31
C ILE A 421 35.58 18.63 -1.15
N PRO A 422 36.12 18.90 0.05
CA PRO A 422 37.55 18.86 0.28
C PRO A 422 38.08 17.42 0.28
N PRO A 423 39.36 17.20 -0.05
CA PRO A 423 39.98 15.88 0.05
C PRO A 423 40.08 15.44 1.51
N LEU A 424 40.08 14.11 1.73
CA LEU A 424 40.40 13.50 3.00
C LEU A 424 41.91 13.45 3.18
N ASP A 425 42.43 14.02 4.26
CA ASP A 425 43.81 13.86 4.68
C ASP A 425 43.89 12.81 5.80
N GLU A 426 44.32 11.60 5.44
CA GLU A 426 44.37 10.47 6.37
C GLU A 426 45.33 10.72 7.57
N ASP A 427 46.36 11.52 7.37
CA ASP A 427 47.34 11.85 8.45
C ASP A 427 46.72 12.81 9.49
N SER A 428 45.71 13.56 9.11
CA SER A 428 44.97 14.44 10.03
C SER A 428 43.75 13.79 10.68
N MET A 429 43.39 12.53 10.32
CA MET A 429 42.28 11.80 10.91
C MET A 429 42.51 11.42 12.35
N THR A 430 41.52 11.64 13.21
CA THR A 430 41.44 11.18 14.59
C THR A 430 40.67 9.87 14.71
N ASN A 431 40.67 9.28 15.91
CA ASN A 431 39.82 8.10 16.18
C ASN A 431 38.34 8.41 16.12
N GLU A 432 37.92 9.63 16.46
CA GLU A 432 36.52 10.08 16.37
C GLU A 432 36.06 10.14 14.92
N ASP A 433 36.91 10.59 14.00
CA ASP A 433 36.60 10.63 12.55
C ASP A 433 36.39 9.21 12.02
N ARG A 434 37.31 8.28 12.34
CA ARG A 434 37.22 6.87 11.92
C ARG A 434 35.99 6.20 12.52
N GLY A 435 35.74 6.43 13.80
CA GLY A 435 34.61 5.87 14.53
C GLY A 435 33.26 6.30 13.92
N LEU A 436 33.09 7.58 13.53
CA LEU A 436 31.87 8.03 12.89
C LEU A 436 31.63 7.34 11.54
N LEU A 437 32.68 7.23 10.69
CA LEU A 437 32.56 6.58 9.39
C LEU A 437 32.27 5.07 9.53
N GLU A 438 32.91 4.40 10.49
CA GLU A 438 32.65 2.99 10.78
C GLU A 438 31.22 2.76 11.27
N GLU A 439 30.74 3.59 12.20
CA GLU A 439 29.36 3.49 12.72
C GLU A 439 28.30 3.80 11.64
N ALA A 440 28.53 4.80 10.79
CA ALA A 440 27.64 5.12 9.67
C ALA A 440 27.57 3.97 8.65
N SER A 441 28.73 3.39 8.32
CA SER A 441 28.81 2.23 7.41
C SER A 441 28.14 0.98 8.01
N ALA A 442 28.36 0.69 9.30
CA ALA A 442 27.75 -0.46 9.98
C ALA A 442 26.21 -0.35 10.08
N ALA A 443 25.66 0.87 10.07
CA ALA A 443 24.22 1.09 10.14
C ALA A 443 23.48 0.52 8.93
N PHE A 444 24.12 0.37 7.75
CA PHE A 444 23.49 -0.25 6.58
C PHE A 444 23.01 -1.67 6.86
N ASP A 445 23.77 -2.47 7.59
CA ASP A 445 23.38 -3.84 7.95
C ASP A 445 22.19 -3.84 8.92
N VAL A 446 22.19 -2.97 9.92
CA VAL A 446 21.14 -2.90 10.94
C VAL A 446 19.83 -2.38 10.34
N VAL A 447 19.89 -1.28 9.60
CA VAL A 447 18.72 -0.69 8.94
C VAL A 447 18.18 -1.65 7.89
N GLY A 448 19.05 -2.22 7.05
CA GLY A 448 18.67 -3.15 5.99
C GLY A 448 17.96 -4.39 6.55
N SER A 449 18.53 -5.08 7.53
CA SER A 449 17.92 -6.27 8.16
C SER A 449 16.58 -5.94 8.83
N SER A 450 16.44 -4.73 9.36
CA SER A 450 15.18 -4.26 9.95
C SER A 450 14.09 -4.04 8.90
N ILE A 451 14.44 -3.51 7.71
CA ILE A 451 13.50 -3.37 6.58
C ILE A 451 13.11 -4.76 6.06
N GLU A 452 14.07 -5.67 5.86
CA GLU A 452 13.83 -7.05 5.40
C GLU A 452 12.87 -7.82 6.29
N THR A 453 12.95 -7.60 7.60
CA THR A 453 12.06 -8.23 8.59
C THR A 453 10.81 -7.41 8.89
N HIS A 454 10.54 -6.35 8.11
CA HIS A 454 9.37 -5.46 8.22
C HIS A 454 9.25 -4.74 9.57
N HIS A 455 10.40 -4.42 10.22
CA HIS A 455 10.51 -3.58 11.41
C HIS A 455 10.94 -2.16 11.02
N GLN A 456 10.12 -1.49 10.21
CA GLN A 456 10.48 -0.20 9.60
C GLN A 456 10.62 0.93 10.60
N LYS A 457 9.87 0.90 11.70
CA LYS A 457 10.06 1.85 12.82
C LYS A 457 11.45 1.74 13.41
N HIS A 458 11.94 0.53 13.63
CA HIS A 458 13.29 0.29 14.13
C HIS A 458 14.34 0.74 13.11
N ALA A 459 14.14 0.40 11.83
CA ALA A 459 15.01 0.83 10.74
C ALA A 459 15.16 2.35 10.68
N LEU A 460 14.03 3.09 10.72
CA LEU A 460 14.04 4.54 10.72
C LEU A 460 14.71 5.12 11.98
N SER A 461 14.46 4.53 13.15
CA SER A 461 15.11 4.94 14.40
C SER A 461 16.63 4.81 14.33
N GLU A 462 17.15 3.72 13.74
CA GLU A 462 18.59 3.52 13.56
C GLU A 462 19.19 4.49 12.54
N ALA A 463 18.51 4.77 11.43
CA ALA A 463 18.93 5.79 10.47
C ALA A 463 19.00 7.18 11.13
N MET A 464 18.03 7.54 11.96
CA MET A 464 17.99 8.80 12.70
C MET A 464 19.02 8.84 13.84
N ARG A 465 19.43 7.67 14.40
CA ARG A 465 20.56 7.61 15.34
C ARG A 465 21.86 8.08 14.68
N VAL A 466 22.12 7.64 13.44
CA VAL A 466 23.29 8.10 12.67
C VAL A 466 23.25 9.62 12.50
N VAL A 467 22.08 10.20 12.15
CA VAL A 467 21.90 11.66 12.09
C VAL A 467 22.27 12.33 13.42
N GLY A 468 21.87 11.74 14.55
CA GLY A 468 22.21 12.21 15.89
C GLY A 468 23.72 12.17 16.17
N ASP A 469 24.41 11.11 15.75
CA ASP A 469 25.84 10.94 15.96
C ASP A 469 26.67 11.91 15.11
N ILE A 470 26.24 12.19 13.87
CA ILE A 470 26.84 13.24 13.03
C ILE A 470 26.68 14.62 13.68
N ASN A 471 25.49 14.92 14.25
CA ASN A 471 25.27 16.18 14.97
C ASN A 471 26.19 16.33 16.20
N LYS A 472 26.41 15.24 16.95
CA LYS A 472 27.38 15.22 18.09
C LYS A 472 28.79 15.46 17.59
N TYR A 473 29.20 14.78 16.52
CA TYR A 473 30.53 14.92 15.93
C TYR A 473 30.81 16.36 15.49
N ILE A 474 29.91 17.00 14.75
CA ILE A 474 30.05 18.39 14.34
C ILE A 474 30.11 19.34 15.56
N SER A 475 29.38 19.03 16.60
CA SER A 475 29.38 19.83 17.84
C SER A 475 30.67 19.66 18.65
N ALA A 476 31.26 18.45 18.63
CA ALA A 476 32.51 18.15 19.34
C ALA A 476 33.74 18.67 18.58
N THR A 477 33.80 18.53 17.26
CA THR A 477 34.92 18.97 16.44
C THR A 477 34.95 20.48 16.19
N GLU A 478 33.83 21.19 16.38
CA GLU A 478 33.69 22.64 16.24
C GLU A 478 34.41 23.21 15.00
N PRO A 479 34.12 22.74 13.76
CA PRO A 479 34.85 23.12 12.54
C PRO A 479 34.91 24.63 12.29
N TRP A 480 33.97 25.40 12.81
CA TRP A 480 33.96 26.88 12.74
C TRP A 480 35.07 27.54 13.58
N LYS A 481 35.74 26.79 14.49
CA LYS A 481 36.88 27.25 15.29
C LYS A 481 38.24 26.87 14.69
N ILE A 482 38.27 25.94 13.72
CA ILE A 482 39.51 25.53 13.05
C ILE A 482 39.83 26.59 11.98
N LYS A 483 40.79 27.47 12.26
CA LYS A 483 41.11 28.62 11.37
C LYS A 483 42.46 28.46 10.66
N ASP A 484 43.44 27.89 11.34
CA ASP A 484 44.85 27.88 10.91
C ASP A 484 45.30 26.49 10.38
N ASP A 485 44.45 25.48 10.46
CA ASP A 485 44.71 24.11 10.00
C ASP A 485 43.69 23.73 8.93
N GLN A 486 44.00 24.06 7.68
CA GLN A 486 43.11 23.78 6.54
C GLN A 486 43.02 22.28 6.23
N ALA A 487 44.08 21.49 6.49
CA ALA A 487 44.07 20.05 6.30
C ALA A 487 43.08 19.40 7.31
N ARG A 488 43.19 19.76 8.59
CA ARG A 488 42.26 19.28 9.61
C ARG A 488 40.80 19.74 9.33
N LEU A 489 40.60 21.00 8.97
CA LEU A 489 39.25 21.49 8.62
C LEU A 489 38.67 20.72 7.44
N GLY A 490 39.47 20.51 6.37
CA GLY A 490 39.07 19.74 5.20
C GLY A 490 38.68 18.32 5.58
N THR A 491 39.48 17.65 6.40
CA THR A 491 39.20 16.28 6.87
C THR A 491 37.91 16.21 7.68
N VAL A 492 37.71 17.12 8.64
CA VAL A 492 36.46 17.15 9.45
C VAL A 492 35.24 17.33 8.57
N LEU A 493 35.31 18.23 7.59
CA LEU A 493 34.18 18.50 6.69
C LEU A 493 33.95 17.37 5.67
N HIS A 494 35.03 16.71 5.21
CA HIS A 494 34.90 15.51 4.36
C HIS A 494 34.20 14.38 5.13
N VAL A 495 34.67 14.06 6.35
CA VAL A 495 34.07 13.03 7.21
C VAL A 495 32.61 13.33 7.49
N ALA A 496 32.28 14.58 7.81
CA ALA A 496 30.91 14.98 8.03
C ALA A 496 30.03 14.83 6.78
N ALA A 497 30.55 15.23 5.60
CA ALA A 497 29.82 15.11 4.34
C ALA A 497 29.62 13.64 3.94
N GLN A 498 30.63 12.78 4.13
CA GLN A 498 30.52 11.34 3.89
C GLN A 498 29.45 10.72 4.81
N ALA A 499 29.47 11.02 6.09
CA ALA A 499 28.47 10.50 7.03
C ALA A 499 27.06 11.03 6.73
N VAL A 500 26.92 12.29 6.27
CA VAL A 500 25.63 12.84 5.78
C VAL A 500 25.17 12.11 4.52
N SER A 501 26.08 11.80 3.59
CA SER A 501 25.75 10.99 2.41
C SER A 501 25.28 9.60 2.80
N ASP A 502 25.94 8.93 3.74
CA ASP A 502 25.54 7.62 4.24
C ASP A 502 24.15 7.67 4.91
N ALA A 503 23.93 8.67 5.79
CA ALA A 503 22.59 8.88 6.39
C ALA A 503 21.51 9.14 5.34
N ASN A 504 21.83 9.84 4.24
CA ASN A 504 20.91 10.05 3.12
C ASN A 504 20.54 8.75 2.40
N HIS A 505 21.50 7.84 2.19
CA HIS A 505 21.23 6.50 1.65
C HIS A 505 20.30 5.70 2.57
N LEU A 506 20.58 5.71 3.89
CA LEU A 506 19.74 5.02 4.88
C LEU A 506 18.31 5.57 4.94
N LEU A 507 18.13 6.86 4.73
CA LEU A 507 16.83 7.55 4.76
C LEU A 507 16.11 7.55 3.41
N ALA A 508 16.79 7.28 2.29
CA ALA A 508 16.21 7.37 0.94
C ALA A 508 14.94 6.52 0.73
N PRO A 509 14.82 5.29 1.25
CA PRO A 509 13.58 4.53 1.14
C PRO A 509 12.39 5.21 1.82
N PHE A 510 12.63 5.91 2.91
CA PHE A 510 11.60 6.60 3.71
C PHE A 510 11.25 7.98 3.14
N LEU A 511 12.27 8.73 2.69
CA LEU A 511 12.21 10.16 2.34
C LEU A 511 12.72 10.42 0.91
N PRO A 512 12.11 9.80 -0.13
CA PRO A 512 12.66 9.83 -1.48
C PRO A 512 12.74 11.23 -2.10
N HIS A 513 11.82 12.13 -1.76
CA HIS A 513 11.78 13.50 -2.32
C HIS A 513 12.89 14.38 -1.75
N SER A 514 13.18 14.26 -0.45
CA SER A 514 14.24 15.03 0.20
C SER A 514 15.62 14.39 0.00
N ALA A 515 15.71 13.08 -0.18
CA ALA A 515 16.97 12.40 -0.45
C ALA A 515 17.65 12.94 -1.72
N GLN A 516 16.88 13.21 -2.77
CA GLN A 516 17.37 13.87 -3.99
C GLN A 516 17.95 15.26 -3.68
N LYS A 517 17.26 16.06 -2.86
CA LYS A 517 17.71 17.41 -2.47
C LYS A 517 18.99 17.38 -1.63
N VAL A 518 19.13 16.39 -0.75
CA VAL A 518 20.35 16.21 0.05
C VAL A 518 21.52 15.83 -0.85
N TRP A 519 21.30 14.92 -1.80
CA TRP A 519 22.30 14.55 -2.83
C TRP A 519 22.81 15.79 -3.58
N GLU A 520 21.91 16.62 -4.09
CA GLU A 520 22.23 17.87 -4.79
C GLU A 520 22.93 18.88 -3.88
N ALA A 521 22.54 18.96 -2.59
CA ALA A 521 23.16 19.86 -1.62
C ALA A 521 24.62 19.49 -1.31
N LEU A 522 25.01 18.24 -1.52
CA LEU A 522 26.40 17.76 -1.40
C LEU A 522 27.16 17.80 -2.74
N GLY A 523 26.61 18.43 -3.79
CA GLY A 523 27.24 18.54 -5.11
C GLY A 523 27.00 17.35 -6.03
N GLY A 524 26.14 16.41 -5.62
CA GLY A 524 25.75 15.26 -6.45
C GLY A 524 24.95 15.69 -7.68
N THR A 525 25.13 14.96 -8.78
CA THR A 525 24.45 15.18 -10.06
C THR A 525 23.65 13.95 -10.47
N GLY A 526 22.67 14.15 -11.34
CA GLY A 526 21.78 13.08 -11.79
C GLY A 526 20.71 12.69 -10.77
N THR A 527 20.06 11.56 -11.00
CA THR A 527 19.00 11.05 -10.14
C THR A 527 19.60 10.20 -9.01
N PHE A 528 19.28 10.54 -7.77
CA PHE A 528 19.64 9.76 -6.59
C PHE A 528 18.50 8.88 -6.13
N SER A 529 17.29 9.44 -6.06
CA SER A 529 16.09 8.75 -5.59
C SER A 529 14.96 8.97 -6.60
N PRO A 530 14.71 8.00 -7.49
CA PRO A 530 13.70 8.13 -8.54
C PRO A 530 12.30 8.18 -7.95
N LEU A 531 11.46 9.03 -8.54
CA LEU A 531 10.06 9.17 -8.19
C LEU A 531 9.17 8.54 -9.27
N PRO A 532 7.96 8.10 -8.92
CA PRO A 532 7.00 7.57 -9.87
C PRO A 532 6.48 8.64 -10.82
N GLU A 533 5.97 8.20 -11.96
CA GLU A 533 5.32 9.02 -12.96
C GLU A 533 3.88 8.59 -13.17
N LEU A 534 2.98 9.57 -13.33
CA LEU A 534 1.59 9.34 -13.73
C LEU A 534 1.49 9.48 -15.24
N LYS A 535 1.07 8.41 -15.94
CA LYS A 535 0.93 8.40 -17.40
C LYS A 535 -0.49 8.02 -17.81
N GLU A 536 -1.06 8.75 -18.76
CA GLU A 536 -2.32 8.35 -19.40
C GLU A 536 -2.01 7.32 -20.51
N VAL A 537 -2.70 6.20 -20.47
CA VAL A 537 -2.52 5.11 -21.43
C VAL A 537 -3.83 4.60 -21.97
N GLU A 538 -3.79 3.99 -23.17
CA GLU A 538 -4.91 3.24 -23.72
C GLU A 538 -4.87 1.79 -23.21
N ASP A 539 -6.05 1.20 -23.01
CA ASP A 539 -6.21 -0.21 -22.66
C ASP A 539 -5.67 -1.10 -23.78
N LEU A 540 -4.92 -2.14 -23.41
CA LEU A 540 -4.29 -3.03 -24.38
C LEU A 540 -5.28 -3.89 -25.16
N ASP A 541 -6.49 -4.09 -24.64
CA ASP A 541 -7.50 -5.00 -25.19
C ASP A 541 -8.87 -4.34 -25.40
N LYS A 542 -9.03 -3.06 -24.99
CA LYS A 542 -10.26 -2.26 -25.16
C LYS A 542 -9.93 -0.94 -25.87
N PRO A 543 -9.88 -0.91 -27.20
CA PRO A 543 -9.56 0.31 -27.96
C PRO A 543 -10.46 1.49 -27.59
N GLY A 544 -9.87 2.67 -27.43
CA GLY A 544 -10.56 3.90 -27.05
C GLY A 544 -10.81 4.06 -25.54
N PHE A 545 -10.50 3.06 -24.72
CA PHE A 545 -10.57 3.16 -23.26
C PHE A 545 -9.22 3.62 -22.69
N THR A 546 -9.18 4.81 -22.10
CA THR A 546 -7.98 5.41 -21.55
C THR A 546 -8.07 5.60 -20.04
N TYR A 547 -6.93 5.45 -19.33
CA TYR A 547 -6.82 5.61 -17.88
C TYR A 547 -5.39 5.93 -17.45
N PRO A 548 -5.22 6.56 -16.28
CA PRO A 548 -3.89 6.79 -15.72
C PRO A 548 -3.32 5.50 -15.12
N ILE A 549 -2.02 5.31 -15.34
CA ILE A 549 -1.19 4.35 -14.62
C ILE A 549 -0.11 5.07 -13.85
N ILE A 550 0.35 4.48 -12.73
CA ILE A 550 1.62 4.87 -12.12
C ILE A 550 2.69 3.90 -12.63
N THR A 551 3.83 4.43 -13.02
CA THR A 551 5.01 3.69 -13.44
C THR A 551 6.26 4.48 -13.06
N GLY A 552 7.44 3.95 -13.34
CA GLY A 552 8.71 4.65 -13.12
C GLY A 552 9.87 3.88 -13.71
N ASP A 553 11.04 4.49 -13.63
CA ASP A 553 12.31 3.89 -14.00
C ASP A 553 13.18 3.79 -12.74
N TYR A 554 13.42 2.55 -12.30
CA TYR A 554 14.08 2.25 -11.04
C TYR A 554 15.31 1.35 -11.25
N GLU A 555 16.08 1.63 -12.31
CA GLU A 555 17.24 0.83 -12.66
C GLU A 555 18.44 1.10 -11.74
N LEU A 556 18.96 0.03 -11.11
CA LEU A 556 20.14 0.10 -10.25
C LEU A 556 21.39 0.52 -11.03
N GLY A 557 22.13 1.47 -10.48
CA GLY A 557 23.35 2.01 -11.09
C GLY A 557 23.10 3.04 -12.20
N VAL A 558 21.82 3.32 -12.53
CA VAL A 558 21.44 4.39 -13.46
C VAL A 558 20.75 5.51 -12.69
N ASN A 559 19.66 5.22 -12.00
CA ASN A 559 18.88 6.18 -11.22
C ASN A 559 18.55 5.69 -9.79
N VAL A 560 18.97 4.47 -9.44
CA VAL A 560 18.93 3.93 -8.07
C VAL A 560 20.36 3.68 -7.60
N HIS A 561 20.72 4.26 -6.46
CA HIS A 561 22.03 4.04 -5.82
C HIS A 561 22.02 2.74 -5.00
N PRO A 562 23.18 2.05 -4.86
CA PRO A 562 23.25 0.79 -4.13
C PRO A 562 23.14 0.99 -2.61
N TRP A 563 22.63 -0.02 -1.90
CA TRP A 563 22.54 -0.04 -0.45
C TRP A 563 23.88 -0.30 0.21
N LYS A 564 24.72 0.72 0.23
CA LYS A 564 26.04 0.72 0.85
C LYS A 564 26.56 2.14 1.01
N SER A 565 27.58 2.33 1.85
CA SER A 565 28.34 3.57 1.85
C SER A 565 29.04 3.74 0.49
N GLU A 566 28.77 4.84 -0.18
CA GLU A 566 29.44 5.26 -1.43
C GLU A 566 30.31 6.49 -1.15
N ALA A 567 31.57 6.42 -1.60
CA ALA A 567 32.49 7.54 -1.42
C ALA A 567 31.96 8.79 -2.13
N ILE A 568 31.92 9.91 -1.40
CA ILE A 568 31.59 11.21 -1.99
C ILE A 568 32.65 11.65 -3.00
N GLU A 569 32.27 12.38 -4.03
CA GLU A 569 33.17 12.87 -5.07
C GLU A 569 33.96 14.08 -4.56
N VAL A 570 35.27 13.91 -4.38
CA VAL A 570 36.18 15.00 -4.02
C VAL A 570 36.23 16.01 -5.16
N GLY A 571 36.14 17.30 -4.84
CA GLY A 571 36.07 18.38 -5.82
C GLY A 571 34.67 18.64 -6.40
N ALA A 572 33.65 17.86 -6.00
CA ALA A 572 32.26 18.18 -6.35
C ALA A 572 31.87 19.55 -5.79
N VAL A 573 31.36 20.42 -6.66
CA VAL A 573 30.98 21.79 -6.27
C VAL A 573 29.75 21.77 -5.39
N VAL A 574 29.89 22.25 -4.16
CA VAL A 574 28.79 22.34 -3.21
C VAL A 574 28.02 23.64 -3.42
N PRO A 575 26.76 23.60 -3.85
CA PRO A 575 25.98 24.80 -4.11
C PRO A 575 25.69 25.58 -2.81
N LYS A 576 25.26 26.85 -2.96
CA LYS A 576 24.75 27.59 -1.80
C LYS A 576 23.58 26.85 -1.20
N PRO A 577 23.64 26.46 0.08
CA PRO A 577 22.60 25.65 0.69
C PRO A 577 21.23 26.34 0.75
N ALA A 578 20.19 25.54 0.53
CA ALA A 578 18.79 25.89 0.77
C ALA A 578 18.19 24.95 1.84
N PRO A 579 17.20 25.41 2.59
CA PRO A 579 16.54 24.55 3.57
C PRO A 579 15.91 23.31 2.89
N ILE A 580 16.25 22.11 3.40
CA ILE A 580 15.65 20.85 2.92
C ILE A 580 14.23 20.71 3.47
N PHE A 581 14.04 21.01 4.76
CA PHE A 581 12.76 20.97 5.46
C PHE A 581 12.44 22.33 6.09
N ALA A 582 11.18 22.73 5.99
CA ALA A 582 10.65 23.91 6.68
C ALA A 582 9.94 23.50 7.97
N LYS A 583 10.05 24.31 9.01
CA LYS A 583 9.24 24.15 10.22
C LYS A 583 7.78 24.46 9.91
N ILE A 584 6.90 23.66 10.45
CA ILE A 584 5.46 23.90 10.45
C ILE A 584 5.15 24.76 11.67
N PRO A 585 4.42 25.90 11.53
CA PRO A 585 4.00 26.70 12.67
C PRO A 585 3.18 25.87 13.66
N THR A 586 3.38 26.09 14.97
CA THR A 586 2.64 25.34 16.01
C THR A 586 1.15 25.61 15.99
N GLU A 587 0.76 26.80 15.53
CA GLU A 587 -0.63 27.24 15.31
C GLU A 587 -1.36 26.36 14.28
N ALA A 588 -0.63 25.71 13.38
CA ALA A 588 -1.20 24.77 12.42
C ALA A 588 -1.96 23.61 13.10
N VAL A 589 -1.58 23.24 14.32
CA VAL A 589 -2.29 22.21 15.09
C VAL A 589 -3.73 22.64 15.37
N GLU A 590 -3.90 23.87 15.88
CA GLU A 590 -5.22 24.42 16.19
C GLU A 590 -6.06 24.64 14.92
N GLU A 591 -5.42 25.10 13.84
CA GLU A 591 -6.07 25.28 12.54
C GLU A 591 -6.59 23.96 11.96
N GLU A 592 -5.79 22.88 12.03
CA GLU A 592 -6.20 21.56 11.50
C GLU A 592 -7.29 20.92 12.37
N LEU A 593 -7.23 21.08 13.70
CA LEU A 593 -8.30 20.63 14.60
C LEU A 593 -9.60 21.40 14.33
N ALA A 594 -9.53 22.71 14.12
CA ALA A 594 -10.70 23.51 13.77
C ALA A 594 -11.31 23.09 12.42
N ARG A 595 -10.50 22.86 11.39
CA ARG A 595 -10.96 22.35 10.09
C ARG A 595 -11.64 20.99 10.22
N PHE A 596 -11.09 20.12 11.06
CA PHE A 596 -11.67 18.82 11.33
C PHE A 596 -13.05 18.94 11.98
N ASP A 597 -13.19 19.79 13.00
CA ASP A 597 -14.46 20.03 13.70
C ASP A 597 -15.50 20.67 12.78
N GLU A 598 -15.11 21.64 11.94
CA GLU A 598 -15.98 22.24 10.92
C GLU A 598 -16.47 21.23 9.89
N ALA A 599 -15.57 20.38 9.36
CA ALA A 599 -15.93 19.34 8.42
C ALA A 599 -16.89 18.31 9.05
N LEU A 600 -16.67 17.95 10.30
CA LEU A 600 -17.54 17.04 11.06
C LEU A 600 -18.91 17.65 11.29
N ALA A 601 -18.98 18.94 11.65
CA ALA A 601 -20.23 19.67 11.86
C ALA A 601 -21.04 19.82 10.55
N ALA A 602 -20.39 20.20 9.46
CA ALA A 602 -21.02 20.32 8.16
C ALA A 602 -21.63 18.98 7.67
N ARG A 603 -20.91 17.90 7.91
CA ARG A 603 -21.38 16.57 7.50
C ARG A 603 -22.56 16.08 8.34
N ARG A 604 -22.56 16.33 9.65
CA ARG A 604 -23.71 16.04 10.52
C ARG A 604 -24.96 16.85 10.12
N ALA A 605 -24.78 18.09 9.71
CA ALA A 605 -25.86 18.92 9.20
C ALA A 605 -26.44 18.35 7.90
N ALA A 606 -25.59 18.00 6.93
CA ALA A 606 -26.00 17.40 5.65
C ALA A 606 -26.72 16.05 5.85
N GLU A 607 -26.26 15.22 6.77
CA GLU A 607 -26.91 13.94 7.11
C GLU A 607 -28.28 14.16 7.75
N ALA A 608 -28.39 15.14 8.66
CA ALA A 608 -29.66 15.50 9.27
C ALA A 608 -30.67 16.04 8.24
N GLU A 609 -30.24 16.85 7.28
CA GLU A 609 -31.06 17.33 6.17
C GLU A 609 -31.54 16.18 5.28
N ARG A 610 -30.65 15.25 4.93
CA ARG A 610 -31.00 14.07 4.14
C ARG A 610 -32.06 13.22 4.85
N LEU A 611 -31.86 12.91 6.13
CA LEU A 611 -32.81 12.14 6.93
C LEU A 611 -34.15 12.86 7.07
N ALA A 612 -34.16 14.18 7.18
CA ALA A 612 -35.39 14.98 7.22
C ALA A 612 -36.12 14.93 5.87
N ALA A 613 -35.39 15.02 4.75
CA ALA A 613 -35.96 14.91 3.41
C ALA A 613 -36.53 13.51 3.12
N GLU A 614 -35.85 12.44 3.57
CA GLU A 614 -36.35 11.07 3.48
C GLU A 614 -37.63 10.86 4.30
N LYS A 615 -37.65 11.36 5.55
CA LYS A 615 -38.86 11.31 6.39
C LYS A 615 -40.04 12.10 5.80
N ALA A 616 -39.74 13.24 5.17
CA ALA A 616 -40.78 14.02 4.49
C ALA A 616 -41.34 13.32 3.24
N LYS A 617 -40.49 12.61 2.48
CA LYS A 617 -40.94 11.76 1.37
C LYS A 617 -41.84 10.62 1.83
N LEU A 618 -41.41 9.88 2.85
CA LEU A 618 -42.18 8.77 3.46
C LEU A 618 -43.51 9.23 4.09
N ALA A 619 -43.60 10.47 4.53
CA ALA A 619 -44.85 11.03 5.07
C ALA A 619 -45.80 11.58 3.97
N ALA A 620 -45.31 11.74 2.75
CA ALA A 620 -46.09 12.22 1.58
C ALA A 620 -46.58 11.07 0.69
N GLU A 621 -46.05 9.86 0.85
CA GLU A 621 -46.54 8.60 0.30
C GLU A 621 -47.54 7.92 1.27
#